data_b6a83121f46a10da90454705cbda38a4
#
_entry.id   b6a83121f46a10da90454705cbda38a4
#
_cell.length_a   1.000
_cell.length_b   1.000
_cell.length_c   1.000
_cell.angle_alpha   90.00
_cell.angle_beta   90.00
_cell.angle_gamma   90.00
#
_symmetry.space_group_name_H-M   'P 1'
#
loop_
_entity.id
_entity.type
_entity.pdbx_description
1 polymer ?
#
loop_
_entity_poly.entity_id
_entity_poly.type
_entity_poly.pdbx_seq_one_letter_code
_entity_poly.pdbx_strand_id
1 'polypeptide(L)'
;MREVREALELPPTSALPRLRTHPAPESILGALRRLDILYGRDATLDVDASLLDELDAARADPAERSYALEWLMRLIESDMTWMEDVNVRRTAVDHAARILAGSTHALEDGDLVRDFTFPMKEHGELPPAFATDAPHSSIHISIRDASLPPSDAHSAQGAVEAAAAVGVQTYASSIIMCDLLVRCPSAWYKRLNENLPVPFRVMELGAGTGIVGMVAAHVLSCMKAEKAVVHLTDYHEDVMTNLRHNVEHRLCLPNTCVHVECMPLDWRALYDIVCPQHASGTAVACTPPPPQSYSLLLVADPIYDPKHAAWLVAAIMYLLAQPDTDPDA
;
A
#
# COMPACT_ATOMS: atom_id res chain seq x y z
N MET A 1 24.08 15.50 -15.44
CA MET A 1 23.67 16.50 -16.47
C MET A 1 23.16 15.88 -17.77
N ARG A 2 23.93 15.02 -18.47
CA ARG A 2 23.49 14.42 -19.75
C ARG A 2 22.22 13.56 -19.57
N GLU A 3 22.21 12.67 -18.60
CA GLU A 3 21.09 11.76 -18.33
C GLU A 3 19.80 12.51 -17.95
N VAL A 4 19.92 13.63 -17.20
CA VAL A 4 18.77 14.46 -16.85
C VAL A 4 18.16 15.14 -18.08
N ARG A 5 19.01 15.66 -18.97
CA ARG A 5 18.52 16.24 -20.24
C ARG A 5 17.83 15.19 -21.11
N GLU A 6 18.42 14.00 -21.24
CA GLU A 6 17.80 12.86 -21.93
C GLU A 6 16.46 12.46 -21.28
N ALA A 7 16.35 12.57 -19.95
CA ALA A 7 15.10 12.31 -19.24
C ALA A 7 14.03 13.38 -19.49
N LEU A 8 14.40 14.61 -19.76
CA LEU A 8 13.49 15.72 -20.03
C LEU A 8 13.12 15.90 -21.52
N GLU A 9 13.81 15.22 -22.45
CA GLU A 9 13.56 15.37 -23.90
C GLU A 9 12.12 15.06 -24.32
N LEU A 10 11.49 14.09 -23.69
CA LEU A 10 10.11 13.67 -23.99
C LEU A 10 9.31 13.44 -22.72
N PRO A 11 8.02 13.75 -22.66
CA PRO A 11 7.19 13.42 -21.51
C PRO A 11 6.95 11.90 -21.40
N PRO A 12 6.63 11.37 -20.19
CA PRO A 12 6.34 9.95 -19.95
C PRO A 12 5.33 9.35 -20.94
N THR A 13 4.25 10.06 -21.28
CA THR A 13 3.24 9.61 -22.23
C THR A 13 3.81 9.26 -23.60
N SER A 14 4.89 9.93 -24.03
CA SER A 14 5.56 9.71 -25.31
C SER A 14 6.76 8.79 -25.23
N ALA A 15 7.40 8.70 -24.07
CA ALA A 15 8.68 8.00 -23.90
C ALA A 15 8.52 6.56 -23.41
N LEU A 16 7.46 6.24 -22.67
CA LEU A 16 7.31 4.92 -22.06
C LEU A 16 6.84 3.86 -23.07
N PRO A 17 7.50 2.70 -23.13
CA PRO A 17 7.14 1.64 -24.07
C PRO A 17 5.80 1.01 -23.70
N ARG A 18 5.01 0.62 -24.68
CA ARG A 18 3.73 -0.07 -24.48
C ARG A 18 3.98 -1.51 -24.04
N LEU A 19 3.71 -1.86 -22.77
CA LEU A 19 3.97 -3.19 -22.21
C LEU A 19 3.33 -4.33 -23.00
N ARG A 20 2.11 -4.13 -23.55
CA ARG A 20 1.41 -5.12 -24.38
C ARG A 20 2.09 -5.46 -25.73
N THR A 21 3.09 -4.68 -26.15
CA THR A 21 3.89 -4.99 -27.35
C THR A 21 5.12 -5.82 -27.02
N HIS A 22 5.26 -6.26 -25.77
CA HIS A 22 6.39 -7.06 -25.28
C HIS A 22 7.74 -6.41 -25.61
N PRO A 23 7.99 -5.17 -25.11
CA PRO A 23 9.19 -4.44 -25.42
C PRO A 23 10.45 -5.15 -24.92
N ALA A 24 11.57 -4.91 -25.60
CA ALA A 24 12.86 -5.50 -25.21
C ALA A 24 13.23 -5.09 -23.76
N PRO A 25 13.92 -5.97 -23.01
CA PRO A 25 14.32 -5.70 -21.62
C PRO A 25 15.06 -4.38 -21.47
N GLU A 26 15.93 -4.03 -22.41
CA GLU A 26 16.73 -2.80 -22.41
C GLU A 26 15.83 -1.55 -22.49
N SER A 27 14.72 -1.63 -23.23
CA SER A 27 13.75 -0.54 -23.34
C SER A 27 13.01 -0.32 -22.02
N ILE A 28 12.67 -1.39 -21.31
CA ILE A 28 12.05 -1.30 -19.97
C ILE A 28 13.03 -0.74 -18.95
N LEU A 29 14.25 -1.27 -18.90
CA LEU A 29 15.27 -0.78 -17.98
C LEU A 29 15.67 0.68 -18.28
N GLY A 30 15.68 1.08 -19.55
CA GLY A 30 15.87 2.48 -19.96
C GLY A 30 14.75 3.39 -19.50
N ALA A 31 13.49 2.95 -19.66
CA ALA A 31 12.31 3.67 -19.17
C ALA A 31 12.33 3.81 -17.63
N LEU A 32 12.69 2.76 -16.91
CA LEU A 32 12.82 2.80 -15.45
C LEU A 32 13.90 3.78 -14.98
N ARG A 33 15.09 3.78 -15.61
CA ARG A 33 16.14 4.77 -15.30
C ARG A 33 15.67 6.19 -15.51
N ARG A 34 14.92 6.43 -16.59
CA ARG A 34 14.34 7.74 -16.88
C ARG A 34 13.33 8.15 -15.80
N LEU A 35 12.41 7.27 -15.41
CA LEU A 35 11.43 7.54 -14.36
C LEU A 35 12.09 7.73 -13.00
N ASP A 36 13.20 7.04 -12.74
CA ASP A 36 13.99 7.20 -11.52
C ASP A 36 14.59 8.62 -11.42
N ILE A 37 15.04 9.19 -12.53
CA ILE A 37 15.50 10.58 -12.58
C ILE A 37 14.34 11.58 -12.36
N LEU A 38 13.18 11.32 -12.97
CA LEU A 38 12.03 12.20 -12.86
C LEU A 38 11.36 12.10 -11.48
N TYR A 39 11.16 10.89 -10.96
CA TYR A 39 10.29 10.63 -9.79
C TYR A 39 10.96 9.80 -8.69
N GLY A 40 12.21 9.36 -8.87
CA GLY A 40 12.95 8.57 -7.87
C GLY A 40 13.46 9.40 -6.69
N ARG A 41 13.74 8.72 -5.59
CA ARG A 41 14.15 9.31 -4.30
C ARG A 41 15.58 9.88 -4.28
N ASP A 42 16.50 9.27 -5.02
CA ASP A 42 17.95 9.51 -4.90
C ASP A 42 18.51 10.57 -5.86
N ALA A 43 17.66 11.40 -6.44
CA ALA A 43 18.09 12.43 -7.36
C ALA A 43 18.74 13.65 -6.64
N THR A 44 19.77 13.40 -5.82
CA THR A 44 20.80 14.41 -5.52
C THR A 44 21.62 14.61 -6.81
N LEU A 45 20.93 15.19 -7.82
CA LEU A 45 21.54 15.46 -9.10
C LEU A 45 22.40 16.71 -8.95
N ASP A 46 23.69 16.55 -9.16
CA ASP A 46 24.60 17.69 -9.31
C ASP A 46 24.32 18.34 -10.69
N VAL A 47 23.28 19.17 -10.72
CA VAL A 47 22.76 19.86 -11.91
C VAL A 47 22.69 21.36 -11.64
N ASP A 48 22.80 22.16 -12.70
CA ASP A 48 22.65 23.61 -12.61
C ASP A 48 21.19 24.01 -12.28
N ALA A 49 21.01 25.23 -11.76
CA ALA A 49 19.71 25.74 -11.33
C ALA A 49 18.65 25.74 -12.45
N SER A 50 19.04 26.01 -13.69
CA SER A 50 18.12 26.01 -14.82
C SER A 50 17.56 24.62 -15.12
N LEU A 51 18.40 23.59 -15.00
CA LEU A 51 17.99 22.22 -15.24
C LEU A 51 17.15 21.66 -14.08
N LEU A 52 17.36 22.18 -12.86
CA LEU A 52 16.47 21.89 -11.72
C LEU A 52 15.08 22.48 -11.95
N ASP A 53 14.97 23.72 -12.40
CA ASP A 53 13.68 24.35 -12.71
C ASP A 53 12.90 23.57 -13.80
N GLU A 54 13.60 23.10 -14.85
CA GLU A 54 12.99 22.26 -15.89
C GLU A 54 12.53 20.90 -15.33
N LEU A 55 13.31 20.30 -14.44
CA LEU A 55 13.00 19.03 -13.81
C LEU A 55 11.78 19.17 -12.88
N ASP A 56 11.73 20.25 -12.10
CA ASP A 56 10.62 20.52 -11.20
C ASP A 56 9.32 20.83 -11.97
N ALA A 57 9.42 21.53 -13.09
CA ALA A 57 8.29 21.76 -14.00
C ALA A 57 7.77 20.43 -14.59
N ALA A 58 8.66 19.52 -15.01
CA ALA A 58 8.29 18.21 -15.53
C ALA A 58 7.66 17.31 -14.45
N ARG A 59 8.14 17.39 -13.21
CA ARG A 59 7.58 16.67 -12.03
C ARG A 59 6.21 17.20 -11.63
N ALA A 60 5.97 18.48 -11.82
CA ALA A 60 4.73 19.15 -11.44
C ALA A 60 3.55 18.83 -12.38
N ASP A 61 3.80 18.27 -13.57
CA ASP A 61 2.72 17.89 -14.50
C ASP A 61 1.92 16.68 -13.96
N PRO A 62 0.68 16.87 -13.49
CA PRO A 62 -0.08 15.79 -12.86
C PRO A 62 -0.53 14.72 -13.86
N ALA A 63 -0.70 15.05 -15.14
CA ALA A 63 -1.13 14.09 -16.17
C ALA A 63 0.03 13.14 -16.53
N GLU A 64 1.22 13.68 -16.74
CA GLU A 64 2.43 12.92 -17.04
C GLU A 64 2.84 12.06 -15.84
N ARG A 65 2.73 12.59 -14.63
CA ARG A 65 2.99 11.85 -13.39
C ARG A 65 2.00 10.70 -13.22
N SER A 66 0.71 10.95 -13.39
CA SER A 66 -0.33 9.90 -13.28
C SER A 66 -0.09 8.78 -14.28
N TYR A 67 0.25 9.13 -15.53
CA TYR A 67 0.56 8.15 -16.57
C TYR A 67 1.80 7.30 -16.22
N ALA A 68 2.85 7.94 -15.69
CA ALA A 68 4.07 7.26 -15.26
C ALA A 68 3.80 6.26 -14.11
N LEU A 69 3.02 6.68 -13.11
CA LEU A 69 2.64 5.82 -11.98
C LEU A 69 1.78 4.63 -12.45
N GLU A 70 0.81 4.86 -13.33
CA GLU A 70 -0.01 3.80 -13.92
C GLU A 70 0.84 2.82 -14.73
N TRP A 71 1.80 3.31 -15.49
CA TRP A 71 2.72 2.45 -16.25
C TRP A 71 3.58 1.58 -15.33
N LEU A 72 4.12 2.15 -14.22
CA LEU A 72 4.89 1.42 -13.22
C LEU A 72 4.05 0.33 -12.54
N MET A 73 2.81 0.63 -12.17
CA MET A 73 1.89 -0.36 -11.59
C MET A 73 1.62 -1.50 -12.55
N ARG A 74 1.30 -1.19 -13.81
CA ARG A 74 1.08 -2.20 -14.86
C ARG A 74 2.32 -3.06 -15.14
N LEU A 75 3.53 -2.49 -15.00
CA LEU A 75 4.77 -3.25 -15.14
C LEU A 75 4.92 -4.26 -14.00
N ILE A 76 4.62 -3.86 -12.76
CA ILE A 76 4.71 -4.73 -11.58
C ILE A 76 3.63 -5.82 -11.64
N GLU A 77 2.41 -5.50 -12.08
CA GLU A 77 1.31 -6.46 -12.24
C GLU A 77 1.57 -7.47 -13.38
N SER A 78 2.44 -7.11 -14.32
CA SER A 78 2.78 -7.98 -15.44
C SER A 78 3.72 -9.09 -15.01
N ASP A 79 3.41 -10.34 -15.38
CA ASP A 79 4.29 -11.47 -15.21
C ASP A 79 5.58 -11.38 -16.06
N MET A 80 5.58 -10.47 -17.06
CA MET A 80 6.68 -10.25 -18.01
C MET A 80 7.27 -11.56 -18.59
N THR A 81 6.42 -12.54 -18.86
CA THR A 81 6.84 -13.89 -19.34
C THR A 81 7.60 -13.84 -20.66
N TRP A 82 7.49 -12.76 -21.43
CA TRP A 82 8.29 -12.55 -22.65
C TRP A 82 9.77 -12.24 -22.39
N MET A 83 10.15 -11.89 -21.15
CA MET A 83 11.55 -11.74 -20.75
C MET A 83 12.04 -13.09 -20.22
N GLU A 84 12.97 -13.72 -20.91
CA GLU A 84 13.48 -15.05 -20.54
C GLU A 84 14.26 -15.02 -19.22
N ASP A 85 15.04 -13.96 -18.99
CA ASP A 85 15.88 -13.83 -17.79
C ASP A 85 15.06 -13.39 -16.56
N VAL A 86 14.91 -14.33 -15.63
CA VAL A 86 14.20 -14.12 -14.35
C VAL A 86 14.84 -13.02 -13.50
N ASN A 87 16.18 -12.88 -13.54
CA ASN A 87 16.86 -11.84 -12.75
C ASN A 87 16.59 -10.45 -13.31
N VAL A 88 16.50 -10.32 -14.65
CA VAL A 88 16.14 -9.06 -15.30
C VAL A 88 14.70 -8.66 -14.97
N ARG A 89 13.77 -9.62 -14.99
CA ARG A 89 12.37 -9.38 -14.55
C ARG A 89 12.32 -8.88 -13.12
N ARG A 90 12.97 -9.58 -12.20
CA ARG A 90 13.04 -9.20 -10.78
C ARG A 90 13.62 -7.80 -10.60
N THR A 91 14.75 -7.52 -11.28
CA THR A 91 15.38 -6.20 -11.24
C THR A 91 14.42 -5.10 -11.73
N ALA A 92 13.65 -5.35 -12.79
CA ALA A 92 12.68 -4.41 -13.31
C ALA A 92 11.54 -4.14 -12.31
N VAL A 93 11.00 -5.19 -11.67
CA VAL A 93 9.97 -5.07 -10.62
C VAL A 93 10.50 -4.29 -9.41
N ASP A 94 11.67 -4.68 -8.89
CA ASP A 94 12.30 -4.03 -7.74
C ASP A 94 12.59 -2.54 -8.02
N HIS A 95 13.01 -2.22 -9.25
CA HIS A 95 13.26 -0.83 -9.66
C HIS A 95 11.96 -0.03 -9.78
N ALA A 96 10.93 -0.58 -10.41
CA ALA A 96 9.62 0.06 -10.51
C ALA A 96 9.00 0.31 -9.13
N ALA A 97 9.08 -0.66 -8.23
CA ALA A 97 8.61 -0.55 -6.85
C ALA A 97 9.34 0.58 -6.10
N ARG A 98 10.68 0.69 -6.28
CA ARG A 98 11.48 1.77 -5.66
C ARG A 98 11.07 3.15 -6.17
N ILE A 99 10.80 3.31 -7.46
CA ILE A 99 10.36 4.58 -8.04
C ILE A 99 8.98 4.95 -7.49
N LEU A 100 8.03 4.01 -7.44
CA LEU A 100 6.71 4.23 -6.82
C LEU A 100 6.85 4.65 -5.35
N ALA A 101 7.78 4.05 -4.62
CA ALA A 101 8.10 4.43 -3.26
C ALA A 101 8.78 5.82 -3.16
N GLY A 102 9.36 6.33 -4.23
CA GLY A 102 10.21 7.54 -4.24
C GLY A 102 9.54 8.86 -4.63
N SER A 103 8.28 8.89 -5.07
CA SER A 103 7.64 10.16 -5.47
C SER A 103 7.13 10.95 -4.24
N THR A 104 8.00 11.70 -3.60
CA THR A 104 7.82 12.25 -2.24
C THR A 104 8.18 13.72 -2.11
N HIS A 105 7.53 14.41 -1.15
CA HIS A 105 7.99 15.69 -0.62
C HIS A 105 8.65 15.46 0.73
N ALA A 106 9.90 15.91 0.90
CA ALA A 106 10.61 15.85 2.18
C ALA A 106 10.07 16.92 3.15
N LEU A 107 9.82 16.53 4.40
CA LEU A 107 9.58 17.45 5.51
C LEU A 107 10.91 17.79 6.22
N GLU A 108 10.94 18.89 7.00
CA GLU A 108 12.15 19.38 7.70
C GLU A 108 12.76 18.33 8.65
N ASP A 109 11.97 17.36 9.14
CA ASP A 109 12.41 16.31 10.07
C ASP A 109 12.86 15.00 9.39
N GLY A 110 13.03 14.99 8.06
CA GLY A 110 13.39 13.79 7.32
C GLY A 110 12.23 12.83 7.04
N ASP A 111 11.03 13.13 7.51
CA ASP A 111 9.81 12.42 7.15
C ASP A 111 9.36 12.82 5.74
N LEU A 112 8.69 11.89 5.08
CA LEU A 112 8.21 12.10 3.72
C LEU A 112 6.70 12.05 3.68
N VAL A 113 6.06 13.01 3.01
CA VAL A 113 4.63 12.93 2.69
C VAL A 113 4.46 12.58 1.23
N ARG A 114 3.66 11.55 0.97
CA ARG A 114 3.32 11.11 -0.38
C ARG A 114 1.83 11.25 -0.61
N ASP A 115 1.48 11.83 -1.77
CA ASP A 115 0.10 11.99 -2.21
C ASP A 115 -0.23 10.93 -3.25
N PHE A 116 -1.30 10.20 -3.01
CA PHE A 116 -1.80 9.16 -3.88
C PHE A 116 -3.18 9.51 -4.40
N THR A 117 -3.44 9.16 -5.66
CA THR A 117 -4.73 9.34 -6.30
C THR A 117 -5.15 8.02 -6.94
N PHE A 118 -6.28 7.47 -6.50
CA PHE A 118 -6.84 6.23 -7.01
C PHE A 118 -8.13 6.53 -7.77
N PRO A 119 -8.14 6.37 -9.12
CA PRO A 119 -9.34 6.60 -9.94
C PRO A 119 -10.45 5.61 -9.61
N MET A 120 -11.66 6.11 -9.35
CA MET A 120 -12.85 5.28 -9.08
C MET A 120 -13.56 4.80 -10.35
N LYS A 121 -13.03 5.14 -11.54
CA LYS A 121 -13.63 4.77 -12.82
C LYS A 121 -12.91 3.57 -13.42
N GLU A 122 -13.66 2.53 -13.68
CA GLU A 122 -13.24 1.44 -14.53
C GLU A 122 -13.72 1.72 -15.97
N HIS A 123 -12.80 1.74 -16.95
CA HIS A 123 -13.12 1.97 -18.38
C HIS A 123 -13.99 3.20 -18.67
N GLY A 124 -13.89 4.27 -17.86
CA GLY A 124 -14.63 5.52 -18.06
C GLY A 124 -15.98 5.62 -17.32
N GLU A 125 -16.46 4.53 -16.74
CA GLU A 125 -17.68 4.50 -15.92
C GLU A 125 -17.34 4.21 -14.45
N LEU A 126 -18.13 4.77 -13.54
CA LEU A 126 -18.03 4.42 -12.12
C LEU A 126 -18.48 2.97 -11.94
N PRO A 127 -17.74 2.14 -11.17
CA PRO A 127 -18.22 0.82 -10.82
C PRO A 127 -19.64 0.88 -10.24
N PRO A 128 -20.52 -0.08 -10.58
CA PRO A 128 -21.92 -0.07 -10.13
C PRO A 128 -22.10 -0.02 -8.61
N ALA A 129 -21.06 -0.42 -7.87
CA ALA A 129 -21.05 -0.38 -6.42
C ALA A 129 -20.93 1.04 -5.86
N PHE A 130 -20.39 2.01 -6.61
CA PHE A 130 -20.31 3.40 -6.15
C PHE A 130 -21.65 4.11 -6.40
N ALA A 131 -22.13 4.81 -5.37
CA ALA A 131 -23.34 5.61 -5.51
C ALA A 131 -23.14 6.69 -6.58
N THR A 132 -24.16 6.92 -7.40
CA THR A 132 -24.14 7.91 -8.50
C THR A 132 -23.84 9.33 -8.02
N ASP A 133 -24.02 9.61 -6.74
CA ASP A 133 -23.76 10.89 -6.09
C ASP A 133 -22.39 10.96 -5.43
N ALA A 134 -21.45 10.05 -5.71
CA ALA A 134 -20.10 10.13 -5.16
C ALA A 134 -19.46 11.47 -5.57
N PRO A 135 -19.05 12.31 -4.60
CA PRO A 135 -18.62 13.68 -4.89
C PRO A 135 -17.33 13.77 -5.70
N HIS A 136 -16.59 12.66 -5.81
CA HIS A 136 -15.27 12.64 -6.44
C HIS A 136 -15.11 11.46 -7.38
N SER A 137 -14.45 11.71 -8.51
CA SER A 137 -14.08 10.67 -9.48
C SER A 137 -12.82 9.88 -9.07
N SER A 138 -12.23 10.20 -7.93
CA SER A 138 -11.00 9.56 -7.42
C SER A 138 -10.92 9.70 -5.90
N ILE A 139 -10.22 8.76 -5.27
CA ILE A 139 -9.81 8.84 -3.87
C ILE A 139 -8.44 9.48 -3.82
N HIS A 140 -8.32 10.57 -3.07
CA HIS A 140 -7.05 11.24 -2.78
C HIS A 140 -6.66 10.98 -1.35
N ILE A 141 -5.42 10.56 -1.13
CA ILE A 141 -4.92 10.26 0.21
C ILE A 141 -3.46 10.69 0.33
N SER A 142 -3.14 11.40 1.39
CA SER A 142 -1.78 11.77 1.77
C SER A 142 -1.30 10.81 2.85
N ILE A 143 -0.09 10.29 2.72
CA ILE A 143 0.52 9.38 3.70
C ILE A 143 1.88 9.93 4.12
N ARG A 144 2.12 9.97 5.42
CA ARG A 144 3.45 10.20 5.97
C ARG A 144 4.20 8.88 6.05
N ASP A 145 5.35 8.84 5.40
CA ASP A 145 6.39 7.85 5.63
C ASP A 145 7.36 8.44 6.64
N ALA A 146 7.43 7.87 7.82
CA ALA A 146 8.37 8.32 8.84
C ALA A 146 9.80 7.87 8.52
N SER A 147 10.78 8.63 9.00
CA SER A 147 12.18 8.25 8.92
C SER A 147 12.42 6.93 9.63
N LEU A 148 13.22 6.05 9.02
CA LEU A 148 13.68 4.84 9.70
C LEU A 148 14.52 5.26 10.93
N PRO A 149 14.30 4.64 12.09
CA PRO A 149 15.14 4.92 13.25
C PRO A 149 16.61 4.66 12.92
N PRO A 150 17.55 5.47 13.44
CA PRO A 150 18.97 5.27 13.20
C PRO A 150 19.35 3.88 13.70
N SER A 151 19.73 2.99 12.77
CA SER A 151 20.20 1.66 13.12
C SER A 151 21.59 1.77 13.70
N ASP A 152 21.78 1.33 14.94
CA ASP A 152 23.09 0.95 15.43
C ASP A 152 23.53 -0.31 14.66
N ALA A 153 24.02 -0.08 13.44
CA ALA A 153 24.37 -1.13 12.46
C ALA A 153 25.47 -2.10 12.95
N HIS A 154 25.95 -1.89 14.17
CA HIS A 154 27.03 -2.70 14.78
C HIS A 154 26.52 -3.71 15.83
N SER A 155 25.21 -3.72 16.16
CA SER A 155 24.64 -4.72 17.05
C SER A 155 23.61 -5.58 16.30
N ALA A 156 23.63 -6.91 16.55
CA ALA A 156 22.62 -7.81 15.98
C ALA A 156 21.19 -7.42 16.39
N GLN A 157 21.04 -6.78 17.54
CA GLN A 157 19.77 -6.31 18.09
C GLN A 157 19.26 -5.07 17.35
N GLY A 158 20.15 -4.10 17.03
CA GLY A 158 19.81 -2.91 16.24
C GLY A 158 19.42 -3.26 14.78
N ALA A 159 20.02 -4.31 14.21
CA ALA A 159 19.63 -4.80 12.89
C ALA A 159 18.21 -5.45 12.89
N VAL A 160 17.85 -6.15 13.97
CA VAL A 160 16.49 -6.72 14.14
C VAL A 160 15.45 -5.62 14.37
N GLU A 161 15.76 -4.63 15.19
CA GLU A 161 14.88 -3.47 15.45
C GLU A 161 14.67 -2.63 14.19
N ALA A 162 15.73 -2.34 13.43
CA ALA A 162 15.62 -1.65 12.15
C ALA A 162 14.81 -2.45 11.11
N ALA A 163 14.98 -3.77 11.07
CA ALA A 163 14.18 -4.64 10.21
C ALA A 163 12.70 -4.69 10.63
N ALA A 164 12.40 -4.54 11.90
CA ALA A 164 11.04 -4.51 12.41
C ALA A 164 10.33 -3.17 12.14
N ALA A 165 11.08 -2.07 12.06
CA ALA A 165 10.54 -0.74 11.80
C ALA A 165 10.28 -0.43 10.31
N VAL A 166 10.52 -1.37 9.38
CA VAL A 166 10.30 -1.16 7.93
C VAL A 166 8.88 -0.72 7.59
N GLY A 167 7.90 -1.06 8.41
CA GLY A 167 6.49 -0.69 8.25
C GLY A 167 6.20 0.81 8.35
N VAL A 168 7.16 1.67 8.75
CA VAL A 168 6.98 3.13 8.74
C VAL A 168 6.96 3.73 7.34
N GLN A 169 7.28 2.93 6.31
CA GLN A 169 7.29 3.33 4.90
C GLN A 169 6.21 2.59 4.10
N THR A 170 5.69 3.25 3.06
CA THR A 170 4.69 2.67 2.16
C THR A 170 5.36 1.89 1.03
N TYR A 171 4.95 0.63 0.84
CA TYR A 171 5.47 -0.28 -0.18
C TYR A 171 4.55 -0.35 -1.40
N ALA A 172 5.10 -0.78 -2.54
CA ALA A 172 4.38 -0.88 -3.81
C ALA A 172 3.19 -1.85 -3.74
N SER A 173 3.30 -2.95 -2.99
CA SER A 173 2.21 -3.91 -2.75
C SER A 173 0.96 -3.25 -2.15
N SER A 174 1.16 -2.31 -1.21
CA SER A 174 0.06 -1.54 -0.61
C SER A 174 -0.61 -0.63 -1.64
N ILE A 175 0.16 0.00 -2.53
CA ILE A 175 -0.37 0.87 -3.59
C ILE A 175 -1.19 0.05 -4.60
N ILE A 176 -0.68 -1.11 -5.01
CA ILE A 176 -1.39 -2.04 -5.90
C ILE A 176 -2.69 -2.53 -5.26
N MET A 177 -2.63 -2.89 -3.97
CA MET A 177 -3.83 -3.31 -3.23
C MET A 177 -4.87 -2.19 -3.17
N CYS A 178 -4.46 -0.95 -2.92
CA CYS A 178 -5.34 0.22 -2.95
C CYS A 178 -6.02 0.40 -4.31
N ASP A 179 -5.25 0.30 -5.39
CA ASP A 179 -5.78 0.40 -6.74
C ASP A 179 -6.81 -0.70 -7.03
N LEU A 180 -6.53 -1.96 -6.64
CA LEU A 180 -7.46 -3.07 -6.76
C LEU A 180 -8.73 -2.87 -5.93
N LEU A 181 -8.63 -2.38 -4.70
CA LEU A 181 -9.77 -2.08 -3.84
C LEU A 181 -10.70 -1.05 -4.48
N VAL A 182 -10.14 -0.04 -5.13
CA VAL A 182 -10.90 1.04 -5.75
C VAL A 182 -11.48 0.63 -7.10
N ARG A 183 -10.72 -0.08 -7.95
CA ARG A 183 -11.17 -0.48 -9.29
C ARG A 183 -12.14 -1.66 -9.27
N CYS A 184 -11.97 -2.61 -8.36
CA CYS A 184 -12.74 -3.83 -8.29
C CYS A 184 -13.52 -3.98 -6.98
N PRO A 185 -14.28 -2.98 -6.54
CA PRO A 185 -14.98 -3.04 -5.25
C PRO A 185 -15.95 -4.22 -5.20
N SER A 186 -16.55 -4.62 -6.30
CA SER A 186 -17.46 -5.78 -6.39
C SER A 186 -16.76 -7.11 -6.15
N ALA A 187 -15.45 -7.22 -6.34
CA ALA A 187 -14.72 -8.47 -6.12
C ALA A 187 -14.60 -8.84 -4.64
N TRP A 188 -14.37 -7.84 -3.77
CA TRP A 188 -14.27 -8.02 -2.33
C TRP A 188 -15.55 -7.59 -1.59
N TYR A 189 -16.41 -6.83 -2.28
CA TYR A 189 -17.63 -6.22 -1.78
C TYR A 189 -18.91 -6.97 -2.17
N LYS A 190 -18.83 -8.01 -3.00
CA LYS A 190 -20.00 -8.81 -3.42
C LYS A 190 -20.82 -9.35 -2.26
N ARG A 191 -20.15 -9.63 -1.12
CA ARG A 191 -20.80 -10.05 0.11
C ARG A 191 -21.51 -8.91 0.86
N LEU A 192 -21.26 -7.65 0.54
CA LEU A 192 -21.87 -6.50 1.23
C LEU A 192 -23.33 -6.24 0.80
N ASN A 193 -23.76 -6.76 -0.35
CA ASN A 193 -25.16 -6.65 -0.79
C ASN A 193 -26.09 -7.76 -0.25
N GLU A 194 -25.56 -8.74 0.47
CA GLU A 194 -26.30 -9.90 0.95
C GLU A 194 -26.20 -10.03 2.47
N ASN A 195 -27.02 -9.27 3.23
CA ASN A 195 -27.22 -9.42 4.70
C ASN A 195 -25.94 -9.49 5.54
N LEU A 196 -25.03 -8.53 5.39
CA LEU A 196 -23.84 -8.46 6.22
C LEU A 196 -24.16 -8.16 7.69
N PRO A 197 -23.35 -8.69 8.61
CA PRO A 197 -23.46 -8.32 10.01
C PRO A 197 -23.20 -6.81 10.15
N VAL A 198 -24.06 -6.14 10.88
CA VAL A 198 -23.91 -4.72 11.25
C VAL A 198 -23.31 -4.66 12.65
N PRO A 199 -22.16 -4.03 12.87
CA PRO A 199 -21.30 -3.34 11.91
C PRO A 199 -20.46 -4.29 11.04
N PHE A 200 -20.22 -3.90 9.78
CA PHE A 200 -19.25 -4.58 8.93
C PHE A 200 -17.84 -4.31 9.44
N ARG A 201 -17.11 -5.35 9.79
CA ARG A 201 -15.79 -5.23 10.39
C ARG A 201 -14.70 -5.66 9.43
N VAL A 202 -13.78 -4.73 9.17
CA VAL A 202 -12.57 -4.94 8.36
C VAL A 202 -11.35 -4.82 9.26
N MET A 203 -10.35 -5.65 9.06
CA MET A 203 -9.05 -5.49 9.71
C MET A 203 -7.93 -5.56 8.68
N GLU A 204 -6.98 -4.65 8.76
CA GLU A 204 -5.70 -4.74 8.06
C GLU A 204 -4.66 -5.33 9.00
N LEU A 205 -4.00 -6.41 8.55
CA LEU A 205 -2.95 -7.12 9.27
C LEU A 205 -1.58 -6.67 8.76
N GLY A 206 -0.77 -6.08 9.63
CA GLY A 206 0.50 -5.46 9.24
C GLY A 206 0.26 -4.18 8.42
N ALA A 207 -0.49 -3.25 8.98
CA ALA A 207 -0.96 -2.06 8.27
C ALA A 207 0.18 -1.11 7.88
N GLY A 208 1.32 -1.14 8.56
CA GLY A 208 2.43 -0.25 8.28
C GLY A 208 2.00 1.21 8.36
N THR A 209 2.05 1.92 7.22
CA THR A 209 1.59 3.31 7.14
C THR A 209 0.07 3.46 7.14
N GLY A 210 -0.70 2.38 6.95
CA GLY A 210 -2.16 2.35 7.00
C GLY A 210 -2.87 2.70 5.69
N ILE A 211 -2.15 2.87 4.59
CA ILE A 211 -2.75 3.34 3.34
C ILE A 211 -3.88 2.42 2.85
N VAL A 212 -3.74 1.09 2.97
CA VAL A 212 -4.73 0.12 2.45
C VAL A 212 -6.03 0.20 3.23
N GLY A 213 -5.97 0.20 4.57
CA GLY A 213 -7.15 0.34 5.42
C GLY A 213 -7.81 1.71 5.31
N MET A 214 -7.02 2.78 5.15
CA MET A 214 -7.54 4.12 4.92
C MET A 214 -8.27 4.21 3.57
N VAL A 215 -7.74 3.62 2.50
CA VAL A 215 -8.42 3.53 1.19
C VAL A 215 -9.67 2.66 1.29
N ALA A 216 -9.62 1.52 1.98
CA ALA A 216 -10.80 0.69 2.23
C ALA A 216 -11.90 1.47 2.97
N ALA A 217 -11.54 2.27 3.98
CA ALA A 217 -12.48 3.13 4.70
C ALA A 217 -13.09 4.19 3.77
N HIS A 218 -12.30 4.80 2.87
CA HIS A 218 -12.81 5.72 1.86
C HIS A 218 -13.81 5.04 0.91
N VAL A 219 -13.47 3.85 0.39
CA VAL A 219 -14.37 3.07 -0.48
C VAL A 219 -15.68 2.78 0.26
N LEU A 220 -15.63 2.27 1.49
CA LEU A 220 -16.82 1.99 2.31
C LEU A 220 -17.66 3.25 2.56
N SER A 221 -17.00 4.39 2.80
CA SER A 221 -17.67 5.68 2.99
C SER A 221 -18.37 6.14 1.70
N CYS A 222 -17.73 6.03 0.54
CA CYS A 222 -18.33 6.35 -0.76
C CYS A 222 -19.53 5.45 -1.08
N MET A 223 -19.50 4.21 -0.63
CA MET A 223 -20.58 3.24 -0.81
C MET A 223 -21.74 3.43 0.17
N LYS A 224 -21.67 4.44 1.03
CA LYS A 224 -22.68 4.74 2.05
C LYS A 224 -22.97 3.53 2.95
N ALA A 225 -21.93 2.76 3.32
CA ALA A 225 -22.06 1.65 4.26
C ALA A 225 -22.77 2.13 5.53
N GLU A 226 -23.83 1.44 5.96
CA GLU A 226 -24.66 1.90 7.08
C GLU A 226 -23.88 2.01 8.39
N LYS A 227 -23.02 1.01 8.67
CA LYS A 227 -22.04 1.01 9.77
C LYS A 227 -20.87 0.11 9.38
N ALA A 228 -19.70 0.69 9.30
CA ALA A 228 -18.46 -0.07 9.09
C ALA A 228 -17.41 0.33 10.11
N VAL A 229 -16.58 -0.63 10.51
CA VAL A 229 -15.44 -0.42 11.40
C VAL A 229 -14.20 -0.99 10.70
N VAL A 230 -13.19 -0.18 10.55
CA VAL A 230 -11.90 -0.57 9.96
C VAL A 230 -10.83 -0.48 11.01
N HIS A 231 -10.26 -1.62 11.40
CA HIS A 231 -9.15 -1.68 12.33
C HIS A 231 -7.84 -1.82 11.54
N LEU A 232 -6.91 -0.89 11.79
CA LEU A 232 -5.56 -0.94 11.24
C LEU A 232 -4.63 -1.45 12.32
N THR A 233 -3.92 -2.55 12.05
CA THR A 233 -3.15 -3.22 13.08
C THR A 233 -1.70 -3.44 12.69
N ASP A 234 -0.81 -3.19 13.65
CA ASP A 234 0.60 -3.52 13.58
C ASP A 234 1.09 -3.87 14.99
N TYR A 235 2.32 -4.37 15.13
CA TYR A 235 2.85 -4.72 16.44
C TYR A 235 3.97 -3.80 16.91
N HIS A 236 4.70 -3.17 15.97
CA HIS A 236 5.86 -2.36 16.28
C HIS A 236 5.45 -0.96 16.75
N GLU A 237 6.05 -0.46 17.83
CA GLU A 237 5.62 0.80 18.46
C GLU A 237 5.81 2.03 17.55
N ASP A 238 6.95 2.13 16.85
CA ASP A 238 7.23 3.22 15.92
C ASP A 238 6.26 3.20 14.73
N VAL A 239 5.96 1.99 14.21
CA VAL A 239 4.98 1.81 13.14
C VAL A 239 3.60 2.23 13.61
N MET A 240 3.18 1.81 14.81
CA MET A 240 1.92 2.22 15.42
C MET A 240 1.82 3.73 15.66
N THR A 241 2.93 4.37 15.99
CA THR A 241 2.98 5.82 16.18
C THR A 241 2.77 6.54 14.85
N ASN A 242 3.46 6.13 13.78
CA ASN A 242 3.27 6.67 12.44
C ASN A 242 1.86 6.38 11.89
N LEU A 243 1.35 5.16 12.10
CA LEU A 243 0.01 4.74 11.71
C LEU A 243 -1.08 5.63 12.33
N ARG A 244 -1.02 5.87 13.64
CA ARG A 244 -1.95 6.78 14.33
C ARG A 244 -1.85 8.19 13.78
N HIS A 245 -0.62 8.70 13.56
CA HIS A 245 -0.43 10.01 12.94
C HIS A 245 -1.12 10.10 11.57
N ASN A 246 -0.97 9.10 10.71
CA ASN A 246 -1.62 9.08 9.40
C ASN A 246 -3.15 9.08 9.51
N VAL A 247 -3.71 8.25 10.37
CA VAL A 247 -5.17 8.20 10.56
C VAL A 247 -5.71 9.51 11.13
N GLU A 248 -5.07 10.06 12.15
CA GLU A 248 -5.56 11.27 12.84
C GLU A 248 -5.44 12.54 11.99
N HIS A 249 -4.37 12.68 11.18
CA HIS A 249 -4.06 13.92 10.49
C HIS A 249 -4.27 13.87 8.97
N ARG A 250 -4.45 12.68 8.39
CA ARG A 250 -4.49 12.49 6.94
C ARG A 250 -5.77 11.85 6.43
N LEU A 251 -6.52 11.15 7.31
CA LEU A 251 -7.77 10.53 6.92
C LEU A 251 -8.91 11.54 6.99
N CYS A 252 -9.58 11.76 5.86
CA CYS A 252 -10.78 12.59 5.78
C CYS A 252 -11.87 11.80 5.06
N LEU A 253 -12.84 11.27 5.80
CA LEU A 253 -13.91 10.48 5.24
C LEU A 253 -15.13 11.35 4.91
N PRO A 254 -15.75 11.17 3.73
CA PRO A 254 -16.95 11.92 3.35
C PRO A 254 -18.20 11.54 4.17
N ASN A 255 -18.18 10.39 4.84
CA ASN A 255 -19.31 9.90 5.64
C ASN A 255 -18.84 9.44 7.01
N THR A 256 -19.57 9.81 8.06
CA THR A 256 -19.29 9.49 9.48
C THR A 256 -19.74 8.08 9.90
N CYS A 257 -20.36 7.30 9.01
CA CYS A 257 -20.81 5.94 9.31
C CYS A 257 -19.65 4.91 9.30
N VAL A 258 -18.48 5.28 8.81
CA VAL A 258 -17.28 4.47 8.84
C VAL A 258 -16.37 4.94 9.97
N HIS A 259 -16.05 4.04 10.89
CA HIS A 259 -15.13 4.29 11.99
C HIS A 259 -13.79 3.61 11.73
N VAL A 260 -12.69 4.33 11.94
CA VAL A 260 -11.32 3.81 11.76
C VAL A 260 -10.58 3.88 13.09
N GLU A 261 -9.95 2.77 13.47
CA GLU A 261 -9.24 2.65 14.73
C GLU A 261 -7.89 1.93 14.54
N CYS A 262 -6.83 2.45 15.17
CA CYS A 262 -5.51 1.84 15.18
C CYS A 262 -5.35 0.98 16.44
N MET A 263 -5.03 -0.30 16.28
CA MET A 263 -4.90 -1.26 17.36
C MET A 263 -3.56 -2.01 17.29
N PRO A 264 -2.82 -2.15 18.39
CA PRO A 264 -1.66 -3.05 18.41
C PRO A 264 -2.13 -4.50 18.33
N LEU A 265 -1.50 -5.30 17.46
CA LEU A 265 -1.79 -6.72 17.30
C LEU A 265 -0.52 -7.51 17.02
N ASP A 266 -0.19 -8.41 17.93
CA ASP A 266 0.90 -9.37 17.78
C ASP A 266 0.35 -10.72 17.26
N TRP A 267 0.69 -11.09 16.03
CA TRP A 267 0.27 -12.36 15.42
C TRP A 267 0.84 -13.59 16.13
N ARG A 268 1.99 -13.44 16.78
CA ARG A 268 2.57 -14.52 17.60
C ARG A 268 1.65 -14.85 18.77
N ALA A 269 1.06 -13.85 19.41
CA ALA A 269 0.10 -14.05 20.47
C ALA A 269 -1.13 -14.85 20.00
N LEU A 270 -1.63 -14.55 18.80
CA LEU A 270 -2.72 -15.31 18.19
C LEU A 270 -2.29 -16.74 17.81
N TYR A 271 -1.06 -16.91 17.32
CA TYR A 271 -0.49 -18.23 17.04
C TYR A 271 -0.43 -19.08 18.30
N ASP A 272 0.00 -18.54 19.45
CA ASP A 272 0.07 -19.25 20.71
C ASP A 272 -1.33 -19.67 21.23
N ILE A 273 -2.38 -18.91 20.90
CA ILE A 273 -3.78 -19.27 21.20
C ILE A 273 -4.27 -20.40 20.28
N VAL A 274 -4.01 -20.32 18.99
CA VAL A 274 -4.49 -21.30 17.99
C VAL A 274 -3.71 -22.62 18.07
N CYS A 275 -2.41 -22.54 18.40
CA CYS A 275 -1.47 -23.64 18.42
C CYS A 275 -0.79 -23.80 19.81
N PRO A 276 -1.54 -24.09 20.89
CA PRO A 276 -1.01 -24.07 22.26
C PRO A 276 0.14 -25.07 22.50
N GLN A 277 0.25 -26.13 21.70
CA GLN A 277 1.37 -27.08 21.73
C GLN A 277 2.72 -26.47 21.33
N HIS A 278 2.72 -25.31 20.67
CA HIS A 278 3.90 -24.57 20.26
C HIS A 278 4.06 -23.22 20.98
N ALA A 279 3.20 -22.96 21.98
CA ALA A 279 3.19 -21.71 22.70
C ALA A 279 4.52 -21.45 23.42
N SER A 280 5.05 -20.24 23.24
CA SER A 280 6.33 -19.83 23.80
C SER A 280 6.30 -19.42 25.27
N GLY A 281 5.10 -19.36 25.86
CA GLY A 281 4.90 -18.96 27.27
C GLY A 281 5.16 -17.49 27.59
N THR A 282 5.35 -16.65 26.59
CA THR A 282 5.48 -15.20 26.73
C THR A 282 4.11 -14.58 27.00
N ALA A 283 4.04 -13.69 28.00
CA ALA A 283 2.82 -12.97 28.31
C ALA A 283 2.36 -12.13 27.11
N VAL A 284 1.07 -12.23 26.78
CA VAL A 284 0.44 -11.43 25.71
C VAL A 284 0.31 -9.99 26.21
N ALA A 285 0.95 -9.06 25.53
CA ALA A 285 0.95 -7.64 25.91
C ALA A 285 -0.40 -6.94 25.68
N CYS A 286 -1.24 -7.50 24.78
CA CYS A 286 -2.53 -6.94 24.42
C CYS A 286 -3.61 -8.01 24.45
N THR A 287 -4.82 -7.64 24.89
CA THR A 287 -5.99 -8.53 24.76
C THR A 287 -6.38 -8.63 23.28
N PRO A 288 -6.37 -9.82 22.67
CA PRO A 288 -6.74 -9.97 21.28
C PRO A 288 -8.24 -9.64 21.07
N PRO A 289 -8.61 -9.22 19.85
CA PRO A 289 -10.02 -9.08 19.48
C PRO A 289 -10.78 -10.41 19.65
N PRO A 290 -12.11 -10.36 19.75
CA PRO A 290 -12.91 -11.59 19.78
C PRO A 290 -12.64 -12.46 18.53
N PRO A 291 -12.63 -13.80 18.68
CA PRO A 291 -12.45 -14.69 17.54
C PRO A 291 -13.57 -14.53 16.53
N GLN A 292 -13.27 -14.78 15.25
CA GLN A 292 -14.23 -14.80 14.14
C GLN A 292 -15.12 -13.54 14.06
N SER A 293 -14.54 -12.38 14.41
CA SER A 293 -15.28 -11.12 14.51
C SER A 293 -15.11 -10.19 13.31
N TYR A 294 -14.31 -10.54 12.31
CA TYR A 294 -14.07 -9.73 11.12
C TYR A 294 -14.62 -10.38 9.87
N SER A 295 -15.35 -9.59 9.09
CA SER A 295 -15.93 -10.00 7.80
C SER A 295 -14.92 -9.99 6.67
N LEU A 296 -13.87 -9.14 6.78
CA LEU A 296 -12.82 -8.99 5.80
C LEU A 296 -11.47 -8.75 6.49
N LEU A 297 -10.44 -9.44 6.03
CA LEU A 297 -9.05 -9.17 6.39
C LEU A 297 -8.31 -8.68 5.16
N LEU A 298 -7.57 -7.58 5.30
CA LEU A 298 -6.69 -6.99 4.30
C LEU A 298 -5.25 -7.29 4.67
N VAL A 299 -4.46 -7.70 3.70
CA VAL A 299 -3.07 -8.13 3.90
C VAL A 299 -2.25 -7.72 2.68
N ALA A 300 -1.28 -6.83 2.84
CA ALA A 300 -0.44 -6.34 1.76
C ALA A 300 1.04 -6.56 2.10
N ASP A 301 1.60 -7.69 1.64
CA ASP A 301 3.01 -8.08 1.75
C ASP A 301 3.63 -7.99 3.17
N PRO A 302 3.01 -8.59 4.19
CA PRO A 302 3.46 -8.45 5.58
C PRO A 302 4.50 -9.50 5.99
N ILE A 303 4.99 -10.36 5.07
CA ILE A 303 5.88 -11.50 5.39
C ILE A 303 7.32 -11.17 5.01
N TYR A 304 8.14 -10.83 6.01
CA TYR A 304 9.58 -10.60 5.87
C TYR A 304 10.44 -11.46 6.83
N ASP A 305 9.81 -12.30 7.67
CA ASP A 305 10.44 -13.35 8.48
C ASP A 305 9.75 -14.68 8.19
N PRO A 306 10.48 -15.82 8.11
CA PRO A 306 9.88 -17.14 7.87
C PRO A 306 8.79 -17.54 8.87
N LYS A 307 8.84 -17.04 10.11
CA LYS A 307 7.84 -17.31 11.15
C LYS A 307 6.53 -16.58 10.91
N HIS A 308 6.56 -15.42 10.23
CA HIS A 308 5.39 -14.62 9.94
C HIS A 308 4.33 -15.39 9.16
N ALA A 309 4.74 -16.32 8.27
CA ALA A 309 3.79 -17.12 7.51
C ALA A 309 2.88 -17.96 8.43
N ALA A 310 3.45 -18.63 9.43
CA ALA A 310 2.67 -19.43 10.38
C ALA A 310 1.82 -18.57 11.31
N TRP A 311 2.36 -17.45 11.77
CA TRP A 311 1.65 -16.51 12.64
C TRP A 311 0.50 -15.82 11.93
N LEU A 312 0.71 -15.42 10.67
CA LEU A 312 -0.33 -14.81 9.84
C LEU A 312 -1.49 -15.77 9.57
N VAL A 313 -1.19 -17.03 9.22
CA VAL A 313 -2.23 -18.06 9.03
C VAL A 313 -3.05 -18.24 10.31
N ALA A 314 -2.40 -18.31 11.47
CA ALA A 314 -3.10 -18.43 12.76
C ALA A 314 -3.96 -17.18 13.04
N ALA A 315 -3.46 -15.98 12.75
CA ALA A 315 -4.21 -14.73 12.89
C ALA A 315 -5.45 -14.73 11.99
N ILE A 316 -5.32 -15.14 10.72
CA ILE A 316 -6.45 -15.26 9.80
C ILE A 316 -7.48 -16.25 10.32
N MET A 317 -7.06 -17.46 10.75
CA MET A 317 -7.95 -18.48 11.29
C MET A 317 -8.69 -18.03 12.55
N TYR A 318 -8.03 -17.22 13.37
CA TYR A 318 -8.62 -16.72 14.61
C TYR A 318 -9.62 -15.59 14.36
N LEU A 319 -9.31 -14.65 13.47
CA LEU A 319 -10.01 -13.37 13.32
C LEU A 319 -11.13 -13.41 12.28
N LEU A 320 -10.95 -14.15 11.17
CA LEU A 320 -11.90 -14.16 10.08
C LEU A 320 -13.16 -14.94 10.44
N ALA A 321 -14.31 -14.30 10.28
CA ALA A 321 -15.60 -14.94 10.44
C ALA A 321 -15.72 -16.14 9.48
N GLN A 322 -16.07 -17.30 10.04
CA GLN A 322 -16.38 -18.48 9.23
C GLN A 322 -17.79 -18.32 8.68
N PRO A 323 -18.07 -18.72 7.43
CA PRO A 323 -19.44 -18.84 6.96
C PRO A 323 -20.18 -19.81 7.85
N ASP A 324 -21.43 -19.47 8.24
CA ASP A 324 -22.29 -20.39 8.96
C ASP A 324 -22.34 -21.71 8.18
N THR A 325 -21.81 -22.74 8.79
CA THR A 325 -21.84 -24.11 8.25
C THR A 325 -23.15 -24.80 8.67
N ASP A 326 -24.26 -24.09 8.59
CA ASP A 326 -25.56 -24.74 8.69
C ASP A 326 -25.85 -25.42 7.33
N PRO A 327 -25.76 -26.77 7.25
CA PRO A 327 -25.98 -27.48 6.00
C PRO A 327 -27.44 -27.41 5.53
N ASP A 328 -28.35 -26.83 6.34
CA ASP A 328 -29.80 -26.74 6.07
C ASP A 328 -30.28 -25.28 5.91
N ALA A 329 -29.36 -24.26 5.81
CA ALA A 329 -29.69 -22.84 5.60
C ALA A 329 -29.70 -22.44 4.13
#